data_0b2af01a63b052cad4851c33db42992b
#
_entry.id   0b2af01a63b052cad4851c33db42992b
#
_cell.length_a   1.000
_cell.length_b   1.000
_cell.length_c   1.000
_cell.angle_alpha   90.00
_cell.angle_beta   90.00
_cell.angle_gamma   90.00
#
_symmetry.space_group_name_H-M   'P 1'
#
loop_
_entity.id
_entity.type
_entity.pdbx_description
1 polymer ?
#
loop_
_entity_poly.entity_id
_entity_poly.type
_entity_poly.pdbx_seq_one_letter_code
_entity_poly.pdbx_strand_id
1 'polypeptide(L)'
;MSYLWLDKYKPSNLHDFVNMNKEINIISKKTSEKEVIRERHIIDSAQIVDFIDLNSNTTSDLGTGGGMPGIIVAIMLKNLRNKMKVNLYEKSHHKCIFLREVSKKLKLNTEIIQKDIFIVKDIETGTIMSRAFKPMPVILDLVNKNFKEYKNLIMFMGSGGEKVLNDSLKEWDLEFEKKKSLTNEDSFLLNIKKIKKKLS
;
A
#
# COMPACT_ATOMS: atom_id res chain seq x y z
N MET A 1 -19.20 2.70 -14.88
CA MET A 1 -18.99 3.76 -13.85
C MET A 1 -17.77 4.55 -14.24
N SER A 2 -17.89 5.88 -14.45
CA SER A 2 -16.72 6.72 -14.72
C SER A 2 -16.00 6.98 -13.40
N TYR A 3 -14.76 6.56 -13.31
CA TYR A 3 -13.90 6.86 -12.17
C TYR A 3 -13.34 8.28 -12.34
N LEU A 4 -14.20 9.31 -12.24
CA LEU A 4 -13.86 10.74 -12.42
C LEU A 4 -12.64 11.19 -11.60
N TRP A 5 -12.42 10.57 -10.44
CA TRP A 5 -11.24 10.85 -9.61
C TRP A 5 -9.93 10.32 -10.22
N LEU A 6 -9.98 9.22 -11.00
CA LEU A 6 -8.81 8.71 -11.75
C LEU A 6 -8.39 9.66 -12.86
N ASP A 7 -9.34 10.41 -13.45
CA ASP A 7 -9.01 11.39 -14.48
C ASP A 7 -8.15 12.52 -13.94
N LYS A 8 -8.31 12.89 -12.66
CA LYS A 8 -7.45 13.83 -11.95
C LYS A 8 -6.01 13.29 -11.77
N TYR A 9 -5.84 11.97 -11.76
CA TYR A 9 -4.58 11.30 -11.43
C TYR A 9 -4.04 10.41 -12.55
N LYS A 10 -4.61 10.45 -13.78
CA LYS A 10 -4.16 9.66 -14.95
C LYS A 10 -2.69 9.97 -15.28
N PRO A 11 -1.74 9.15 -14.85
CA PRO A 11 -0.35 9.33 -15.21
C PRO A 11 -0.04 8.59 -16.52
N SER A 12 0.66 9.24 -17.42
CA SER A 12 1.28 8.60 -18.57
C SER A 12 2.13 7.36 -18.21
N ASN A 13 2.68 7.37 -17.00
CA ASN A 13 3.56 6.33 -16.48
C ASN A 13 2.83 5.07 -15.96
N LEU A 14 1.49 5.09 -15.84
CA LEU A 14 0.74 3.94 -15.33
C LEU A 14 0.76 2.76 -16.33
N HIS A 15 0.65 3.10 -17.62
CA HIS A 15 0.75 2.11 -18.70
C HIS A 15 2.14 1.46 -18.74
N ASP A 16 3.21 2.25 -18.58
CA ASP A 16 4.59 1.73 -18.50
C ASP A 16 4.76 0.78 -17.32
N PHE A 17 4.26 1.13 -16.14
CA PHE A 17 4.30 0.26 -14.96
C PHE A 17 3.57 -1.07 -15.21
N VAL A 18 2.38 -1.01 -15.80
CA VAL A 18 1.60 -2.21 -16.15
C VAL A 18 2.38 -3.11 -17.11
N ASN A 19 3.01 -2.54 -18.14
CA ASN A 19 3.79 -3.29 -19.11
C ASN A 19 5.04 -3.94 -18.49
N MET A 20 5.76 -3.21 -17.62
CA MET A 20 6.90 -3.77 -16.89
C MET A 20 6.50 -4.94 -15.98
N ASN A 21 5.35 -4.86 -15.32
CA ASN A 21 4.83 -5.97 -14.53
C ASN A 21 4.46 -7.21 -15.36
N LYS A 22 4.10 -7.01 -16.66
CA LYS A 22 3.85 -8.14 -17.57
C LYS A 22 5.10 -8.99 -17.79
N GLU A 23 6.23 -8.35 -18.00
CA GLU A 23 7.49 -9.03 -18.31
C GLU A 23 7.98 -9.87 -17.14
N ILE A 24 7.75 -9.42 -15.90
CA ILE A 24 8.30 -10.05 -14.68
C ILE A 24 7.31 -11.03 -14.02
N ASN A 25 6.12 -11.26 -14.58
CA ASN A 25 5.12 -12.22 -14.05
C ASN A 25 4.74 -12.02 -12.57
N ILE A 26 4.82 -10.82 -12.04
CA ILE A 26 4.55 -10.52 -10.63
C ILE A 26 3.06 -10.50 -10.33
N ILE A 27 2.23 -10.19 -11.32
CA ILE A 27 0.78 -10.25 -11.24
C ILE A 27 0.33 -11.61 -11.77
N SER A 28 -0.24 -12.42 -10.90
CA SER A 28 -0.73 -13.81 -11.08
C SER A 28 -0.81 -14.38 -12.52
N LYS A 29 -0.21 -15.56 -12.71
CA LYS A 29 -0.11 -16.30 -14.00
C LYS A 29 -1.43 -16.87 -14.55
N LYS A 30 -2.57 -16.75 -13.87
CA LYS A 30 -3.71 -17.67 -14.06
C LYS A 30 -4.95 -17.13 -14.76
N THR A 31 -4.95 -15.98 -15.42
CA THR A 31 -6.19 -15.50 -16.06
C THR A 31 -6.01 -14.94 -17.46
N SER A 32 -6.85 -15.44 -18.38
CA SER A 32 -7.05 -14.93 -19.74
C SER A 32 -7.64 -13.50 -19.79
N GLU A 33 -8.08 -12.97 -18.64
CA GLU A 33 -8.63 -11.61 -18.44
C GLU A 33 -7.58 -10.62 -17.91
N LYS A 34 -6.38 -10.68 -18.44
CA LYS A 34 -5.20 -9.98 -17.91
C LYS A 34 -5.34 -8.46 -17.80
N GLU A 35 -6.10 -7.82 -18.67
CA GLU A 35 -6.25 -6.35 -18.65
C GLU A 35 -7.21 -5.88 -17.55
N VAL A 36 -8.35 -6.52 -17.43
CA VAL A 36 -9.37 -6.18 -16.41
C VAL A 36 -8.82 -6.35 -14.99
N ILE A 37 -8.06 -7.44 -14.75
CA ILE A 37 -7.45 -7.68 -13.44
C ILE A 37 -6.38 -6.65 -13.11
N ARG A 38 -5.60 -6.21 -14.09
CA ARG A 38 -4.58 -5.16 -13.90
C ARG A 38 -5.19 -3.82 -13.58
N GLU A 39 -6.18 -3.41 -14.36
CA GLU A 39 -6.93 -2.18 -14.13
C GLU A 39 -7.52 -2.18 -12.72
N ARG A 40 -8.15 -3.29 -12.32
CA ARG A 40 -8.66 -3.48 -10.97
C ARG A 40 -7.58 -3.32 -9.90
N HIS A 41 -6.40 -3.94 -10.05
CA HIS A 41 -5.31 -3.81 -9.07
C HIS A 41 -4.76 -2.39 -8.97
N ILE A 42 -4.73 -1.66 -10.09
CA ILE A 42 -4.29 -0.27 -10.13
C ILE A 42 -5.30 0.63 -9.42
N ILE A 43 -6.59 0.50 -9.75
CA ILE A 43 -7.68 1.26 -9.13
C ILE A 43 -7.71 0.98 -7.62
N ASP A 44 -7.60 -0.29 -7.26
CA ASP A 44 -7.57 -0.75 -5.87
C ASP A 44 -6.40 -0.11 -5.10
N SER A 45 -5.23 -0.03 -5.71
CA SER A 45 -4.06 0.63 -5.11
C SER A 45 -4.20 2.16 -5.06
N ALA A 46 -4.81 2.76 -6.07
CA ALA A 46 -4.93 4.20 -6.19
C ALA A 46 -6.01 4.81 -5.28
N GLN A 47 -7.06 4.04 -4.92
CA GLN A 47 -8.18 4.54 -4.11
C GLN A 47 -7.80 5.00 -2.69
N ILE A 48 -6.57 4.70 -2.24
CA ILE A 48 -6.06 5.12 -0.92
C ILE A 48 -5.49 6.53 -0.91
N VAL A 49 -5.36 7.19 -2.07
CA VAL A 49 -4.68 8.49 -2.17
C VAL A 49 -5.30 9.54 -1.24
N ASP A 50 -6.62 9.49 -1.03
CA ASP A 50 -7.34 10.42 -0.15
C ASP A 50 -6.95 10.25 1.34
N PHE A 51 -6.35 9.12 1.70
CA PHE A 51 -5.89 8.84 3.06
C PHE A 51 -4.40 9.10 3.26
N ILE A 52 -3.65 9.39 2.18
CA ILE A 52 -2.21 9.70 2.28
C ILE A 52 -2.04 11.09 2.90
N ASP A 53 -1.27 11.17 3.98
CA ASP A 53 -0.90 12.46 4.56
C ASP A 53 0.13 13.17 3.68
N LEU A 54 -0.34 14.01 2.78
CA LEU A 54 0.48 14.74 1.79
C LEU A 54 1.43 15.77 2.40
N ASN A 55 1.32 16.08 3.69
CA ASN A 55 2.18 17.02 4.40
C ASN A 55 3.41 16.32 5.03
N SER A 56 3.45 15.00 5.04
CA SER A 56 4.59 14.24 5.53
C SER A 56 5.71 14.16 4.51
N ASN A 57 6.95 13.98 4.97
CA ASN A 57 8.11 13.80 4.10
C ASN A 57 8.19 12.41 3.49
N THR A 58 7.60 11.41 4.15
CA THR A 58 7.68 10.00 3.74
C THR A 58 6.36 9.29 3.93
N THR A 59 6.12 8.26 3.11
CA THR A 59 5.10 7.23 3.30
C THR A 59 5.72 5.85 3.10
N SER A 60 5.20 4.80 3.74
CA SER A 60 5.83 3.48 3.78
C SER A 60 4.88 2.38 3.34
N ASP A 61 5.32 1.51 2.43
CA ASP A 61 4.58 0.33 1.97
C ASP A 61 5.24 -0.95 2.49
N LEU A 62 4.52 -1.70 3.33
CA LEU A 62 5.04 -2.86 4.05
C LEU A 62 4.84 -4.13 3.25
N GLY A 63 5.96 -4.78 2.86
CA GLY A 63 5.90 -5.97 2.04
C GLY A 63 5.35 -5.68 0.65
N THR A 64 5.84 -4.62 0.04
CA THR A 64 5.33 -4.05 -1.22
C THR A 64 5.23 -5.06 -2.38
N GLY A 65 5.96 -6.17 -2.34
CA GLY A 65 5.91 -7.22 -3.36
C GLY A 65 6.26 -6.70 -4.75
N GLY A 66 5.30 -6.72 -5.65
CA GLY A 66 5.42 -6.17 -7.01
C GLY A 66 5.26 -4.65 -7.10
N GLY A 67 5.24 -3.95 -5.97
CA GLY A 67 5.14 -2.49 -5.94
C GLY A 67 3.72 -1.95 -5.75
N MET A 68 2.79 -2.76 -5.25
CA MET A 68 1.41 -2.33 -5.04
C MET A 68 1.01 -2.39 -3.56
N PRO A 69 0.58 -1.26 -2.97
CA PRO A 69 0.19 0.00 -3.62
C PRO A 69 1.33 1.01 -3.84
N GLY A 70 2.51 0.82 -3.26
CA GLY A 70 3.54 1.85 -3.13
C GLY A 70 4.00 2.51 -4.44
N ILE A 71 4.22 1.74 -5.52
CA ILE A 71 4.60 2.30 -6.83
C ILE A 71 3.45 3.14 -7.42
N ILE A 72 2.20 2.70 -7.26
CA ILE A 72 1.04 3.47 -7.74
C ILE A 72 0.95 4.80 -7.00
N VAL A 73 1.13 4.78 -5.68
CA VAL A 73 1.18 6.01 -4.86
C VAL A 73 2.32 6.92 -5.31
N ALA A 74 3.52 6.37 -5.56
CA ALA A 74 4.66 7.16 -6.03
C ALA A 74 4.41 7.82 -7.39
N ILE A 75 3.73 7.13 -8.33
CA ILE A 75 3.31 7.69 -9.62
C ILE A 75 2.32 8.84 -9.41
N MET A 76 1.34 8.67 -8.53
CA MET A 76 0.35 9.69 -8.22
C MET A 76 0.99 10.92 -7.57
N LEU A 77 1.87 10.73 -6.57
CA LEU A 77 2.60 11.81 -5.92
C LEU A 77 3.46 12.61 -6.93
N LYS A 78 4.12 11.92 -7.85
CA LYS A 78 4.88 12.58 -8.92
C LYS A 78 3.99 13.48 -9.78
N ASN A 79 2.80 13.03 -10.15
CA ASN A 79 1.84 13.82 -10.94
C ASN A 79 1.30 15.02 -10.17
N LEU A 80 1.11 14.87 -8.87
CA LEU A 80 0.76 15.96 -7.96
C LEU A 80 1.92 16.93 -7.70
N ARG A 81 3.11 16.67 -8.26
CA ARG A 81 4.36 17.38 -7.97
C ARG A 81 4.70 17.40 -6.49
N ASN A 82 4.24 16.40 -5.74
CA ASN A 82 4.56 16.23 -4.33
C ASN A 82 5.95 15.59 -4.19
N LYS A 83 6.78 16.13 -3.30
CA LYS A 83 8.16 15.69 -3.08
C LYS A 83 8.30 14.57 -2.05
N MET A 84 7.19 14.05 -1.51
CA MET A 84 7.18 12.95 -0.56
C MET A 84 7.91 11.73 -1.13
N LYS A 85 8.73 11.10 -0.31
CA LYS A 85 9.42 9.85 -0.64
C LYS A 85 8.55 8.66 -0.26
N VAL A 86 8.45 7.67 -1.12
CA VAL A 86 7.76 6.41 -0.84
C VAL A 86 8.79 5.34 -0.51
N ASN A 87 8.79 4.87 0.73
CA ASN A 87 9.64 3.81 1.24
C ASN A 87 8.99 2.45 0.95
N LEU A 88 9.64 1.59 0.16
CA LEU A 88 9.15 0.29 -0.26
C LEU A 88 9.92 -0.81 0.48
N TYR A 89 9.31 -1.41 1.50
CA TYR A 89 9.92 -2.50 2.27
C TYR A 89 9.65 -3.84 1.58
N GLU A 90 10.71 -4.50 1.15
CA GLU A 90 10.65 -5.83 0.52
C GLU A 90 11.93 -6.61 0.84
N LYS A 91 11.81 -7.87 1.26
CA LYS A 91 12.98 -8.69 1.59
C LYS A 91 13.52 -9.51 0.42
N SER A 92 12.70 -9.77 -0.59
CA SER A 92 13.10 -10.56 -1.77
C SER A 92 14.05 -9.75 -2.67
N HIS A 93 15.25 -10.27 -2.87
CA HIS A 93 16.27 -9.63 -3.72
C HIS A 93 15.77 -9.39 -5.15
N HIS A 94 15.15 -10.38 -5.78
CA HIS A 94 14.64 -10.27 -7.16
C HIS A 94 13.55 -9.20 -7.30
N LYS A 95 12.63 -9.11 -6.33
CA LYS A 95 11.61 -8.06 -6.33
C LYS A 95 12.22 -6.68 -6.12
N CYS A 96 13.24 -6.57 -5.27
CA CYS A 96 13.94 -5.29 -5.06
C CYS A 96 14.67 -4.81 -6.31
N ILE A 97 15.28 -5.71 -7.10
CA ILE A 97 15.89 -5.35 -8.40
C ILE A 97 14.81 -4.75 -9.31
N PHE A 98 13.70 -5.47 -9.49
CA PHE A 98 12.57 -4.99 -10.29
C PHE A 98 12.07 -3.61 -9.83
N LEU A 99 11.85 -3.43 -8.52
CA LEU A 99 11.37 -2.15 -7.98
C LEU A 99 12.35 -1.00 -8.26
N ARG A 100 13.66 -1.25 -8.18
CA ARG A 100 14.69 -0.25 -8.54
C ARG A 100 14.66 0.11 -10.01
N GLU A 101 14.49 -0.87 -10.90
CA GLU A 101 14.37 -0.65 -12.35
C GLU A 101 13.12 0.17 -12.69
N VAL A 102 11.96 -0.20 -12.14
CA VAL A 102 10.70 0.55 -12.29
C VAL A 102 10.88 1.98 -11.79
N SER A 103 11.39 2.14 -10.58
CA SER A 103 11.58 3.46 -9.97
C SER A 103 12.48 4.36 -10.81
N LYS A 104 13.61 3.82 -11.30
CA LYS A 104 14.55 4.53 -12.17
C LYS A 104 13.91 4.90 -13.50
N LYS A 105 13.26 3.94 -14.21
CA LYS A 105 12.63 4.15 -15.51
C LYS A 105 11.53 5.20 -15.43
N LEU A 106 10.70 5.15 -14.39
CA LEU A 106 9.59 6.07 -14.19
C LEU A 106 10.00 7.36 -13.45
N LYS A 107 11.28 7.49 -13.05
CA LYS A 107 11.82 8.63 -12.29
C LYS A 107 10.96 8.96 -11.05
N LEU A 108 10.69 7.93 -10.23
CA LEU A 108 9.89 8.05 -9.01
C LEU A 108 10.75 8.43 -7.80
N ASN A 109 10.17 9.17 -6.86
CA ASN A 109 10.81 9.44 -5.59
C ASN A 109 10.53 8.31 -4.59
N THR A 110 11.25 7.19 -4.77
CA THR A 110 11.11 6.00 -3.92
C THR A 110 12.44 5.60 -3.31
N GLU A 111 12.37 4.93 -2.16
CA GLU A 111 13.49 4.22 -1.56
C GLU A 111 13.14 2.75 -1.42
N ILE A 112 13.89 1.86 -2.06
CA ILE A 112 13.71 0.42 -1.97
C ILE A 112 14.56 -0.12 -0.83
N ILE A 113 13.90 -0.48 0.27
CA ILE A 113 14.51 -0.95 1.51
C ILE A 113 14.49 -2.48 1.52
N GLN A 114 15.60 -3.08 1.09
CA GLN A 114 15.74 -4.54 1.05
C GLN A 114 16.07 -5.09 2.44
N LYS A 115 15.04 -5.12 3.29
CA LYS A 115 15.13 -5.64 4.66
C LYS A 115 13.85 -6.38 5.04
N ASP A 116 13.95 -7.29 6.01
CA ASP A 116 12.75 -7.77 6.70
C ASP A 116 12.27 -6.65 7.62
N ILE A 117 11.06 -6.15 7.39
CA ILE A 117 10.49 -5.02 8.15
C ILE A 117 10.37 -5.33 9.65
N PHE A 118 10.26 -6.61 10.03
CA PHE A 118 10.13 -7.00 11.44
C PHE A 118 11.40 -6.73 12.27
N ILE A 119 12.56 -6.56 11.62
CA ILE A 119 13.82 -6.24 12.33
C ILE A 119 14.18 -4.75 12.28
N VAL A 120 13.45 -3.94 11.50
CA VAL A 120 13.68 -2.49 11.42
C VAL A 120 12.96 -1.82 12.58
N LYS A 121 13.62 -0.91 13.29
CA LYS A 121 13.10 -0.21 14.47
C LYS A 121 13.09 1.31 14.23
N ASP A 122 12.37 2.00 15.11
CA ASP A 122 12.30 3.47 15.18
C ASP A 122 11.94 4.12 13.84
N ILE A 123 11.00 3.50 13.11
CA ILE A 123 10.55 3.99 11.80
C ILE A 123 9.67 5.21 12.02
N GLU A 124 9.97 6.28 11.29
CA GLU A 124 9.16 7.50 11.23
C GLU A 124 8.60 7.67 9.80
N THR A 125 7.30 7.87 9.68
CA THR A 125 6.62 8.01 8.40
C THR A 125 5.26 8.69 8.57
N GLY A 126 4.71 9.29 7.53
CA GLY A 126 3.36 9.81 7.58
C GLY A 126 2.33 8.68 7.52
N THR A 127 2.12 8.14 6.35
CA THR A 127 1.17 7.04 6.13
C THR A 127 1.90 5.71 6.00
N ILE A 128 1.38 4.70 6.66
CA ILE A 128 1.77 3.30 6.48
C ILE A 128 0.74 2.62 5.59
N MET A 129 1.18 1.88 4.60
CA MET A 129 0.32 1.09 3.71
C MET A 129 0.65 -0.39 3.85
N SER A 130 -0.37 -1.24 3.86
CA SER A 130 -0.19 -2.70 3.85
C SER A 130 -1.29 -3.38 3.06
N ARG A 131 -0.91 -4.12 2.01
CA ARG A 131 -1.80 -4.88 1.14
C ARG A 131 -1.31 -6.32 0.98
N ALA A 132 -2.15 -7.29 1.35
CA ALA A 132 -1.86 -8.73 1.17
C ALA A 132 -0.47 -9.18 1.69
N PHE A 133 0.04 -8.52 2.75
CA PHE A 133 1.36 -8.79 3.31
C PHE A 133 1.29 -9.77 4.48
N LYS A 134 0.58 -9.41 5.55
CA LYS A 134 0.42 -10.23 6.75
C LYS A 134 -1.00 -10.06 7.31
N PRO A 135 -1.49 -11.00 8.14
CA PRO A 135 -2.75 -10.83 8.87
C PRO A 135 -2.75 -9.55 9.72
N MET A 136 -3.92 -8.92 9.87
CA MET A 136 -4.08 -7.66 10.59
C MET A 136 -3.47 -7.66 11.99
N PRO A 137 -3.66 -8.66 12.87
CA PRO A 137 -3.05 -8.64 14.21
C PRO A 137 -1.53 -8.56 14.16
N VAL A 138 -0.89 -9.21 13.17
CA VAL A 138 0.56 -9.18 12.98
C VAL A 138 1.03 -7.79 12.53
N ILE A 139 0.26 -7.11 11.66
CA ILE A 139 0.57 -5.74 11.23
C ILE A 139 0.40 -4.77 12.39
N LEU A 140 -0.67 -4.90 13.18
CA LEU A 140 -0.88 -4.03 14.35
C LEU A 140 0.27 -4.15 15.35
N ASP A 141 0.71 -5.38 15.65
CA ASP A 141 1.84 -5.63 16.53
C ASP A 141 3.16 -5.09 15.96
N LEU A 142 3.40 -5.26 14.67
CA LEU A 142 4.55 -4.70 13.96
C LEU A 142 4.57 -3.16 14.06
N VAL A 143 3.46 -2.51 13.74
CA VAL A 143 3.37 -1.04 13.77
C VAL A 143 3.59 -0.53 15.20
N ASN A 144 2.92 -1.13 16.16
CA ASN A 144 3.05 -0.74 17.59
C ASN A 144 4.47 -0.89 18.14
N LYS A 145 5.26 -1.86 17.63
CA LYS A 145 6.62 -2.16 18.13
C LYS A 145 7.75 -1.48 17.35
N ASN A 146 7.53 -1.19 16.09
CA ASN A 146 8.62 -0.82 15.17
C ASN A 146 8.52 0.62 14.65
N PHE A 147 7.34 1.25 14.76
CA PHE A 147 7.13 2.62 14.31
C PHE A 147 7.09 3.57 15.51
N LYS A 148 7.98 4.56 15.47
CA LYS A 148 8.06 5.61 16.50
C LYS A 148 7.04 6.71 16.26
N GLU A 149 6.90 7.13 15.00
CA GLU A 149 5.95 8.15 14.58
C GLU A 149 5.27 7.79 13.26
N TYR A 150 3.95 7.93 13.22
CA TYR A 150 3.13 7.82 12.02
C TYR A 150 1.81 8.57 12.22
N LYS A 151 1.14 8.91 11.11
CA LYS A 151 -0.18 9.57 11.14
C LYS A 151 -1.32 8.57 11.03
N ASN A 152 -1.16 7.59 10.15
CA ASN A 152 -2.18 6.55 9.92
C ASN A 152 -1.59 5.28 9.30
N LEU A 153 -2.34 4.20 9.48
CA LEU A 153 -2.10 2.90 8.83
C LEU A 153 -3.29 2.59 7.91
N ILE A 154 -3.04 2.36 6.63
CA ILE A 154 -4.05 1.93 5.67
C ILE A 154 -3.91 0.44 5.41
N MET A 155 -5.00 -0.30 5.61
CA MET A 155 -5.07 -1.73 5.35
C MET A 155 -6.17 -2.05 4.34
N PHE A 156 -5.86 -2.97 3.42
CA PHE A 156 -6.80 -3.51 2.45
C PHE A 156 -7.41 -4.79 3.02
N MET A 157 -8.71 -4.78 3.26
CA MET A 157 -9.45 -5.88 3.86
C MET A 157 -10.32 -6.56 2.80
N GLY A 158 -10.18 -7.89 2.65
CA GLY A 158 -11.00 -8.71 1.75
C GLY A 158 -12.30 -9.20 2.41
N SER A 159 -12.96 -10.17 1.80
CA SER A 159 -14.26 -10.71 2.20
C SER A 159 -14.33 -11.22 3.66
N GLY A 160 -13.23 -11.71 4.23
CA GLY A 160 -13.14 -12.08 5.65
C GLY A 160 -12.76 -10.92 6.58
N GLY A 161 -12.62 -9.71 6.08
CA GLY A 161 -12.06 -8.57 6.79
C GLY A 161 -12.85 -8.13 8.01
N GLU A 162 -14.19 -8.23 7.97
CA GLU A 162 -15.04 -7.88 9.11
C GLU A 162 -14.77 -8.76 10.32
N LYS A 163 -14.67 -10.06 10.12
CA LYS A 163 -14.35 -10.99 11.21
C LYS A 163 -12.98 -10.70 11.79
N VAL A 164 -11.97 -10.49 10.93
CA VAL A 164 -10.60 -10.17 11.37
C VAL A 164 -10.55 -8.86 12.15
N LEU A 165 -11.29 -7.84 11.71
CA LEU A 165 -11.40 -6.56 12.42
C LEU A 165 -12.04 -6.76 13.80
N ASN A 166 -13.20 -7.43 13.88
CA ASN A 166 -13.89 -7.67 15.13
C ASN A 166 -13.05 -8.50 16.11
N ASP A 167 -12.33 -9.50 15.63
CA ASP A 167 -11.41 -10.28 16.46
C ASP A 167 -10.23 -9.42 16.95
N SER A 168 -9.69 -8.55 16.09
CA SER A 168 -8.61 -7.63 16.48
C SER A 168 -9.06 -6.60 17.54
N LEU A 169 -10.30 -6.13 17.46
CA LEU A 169 -10.86 -5.18 18.44
C LEU A 169 -11.01 -5.76 19.85
N LYS A 170 -10.92 -7.08 20.03
CA LYS A 170 -10.88 -7.70 21.37
C LYS A 170 -9.57 -7.39 22.11
N GLU A 171 -8.46 -7.33 21.37
CA GLU A 171 -7.11 -7.13 21.91
C GLU A 171 -6.57 -5.72 21.69
N TRP A 172 -7.12 -4.97 20.73
CA TRP A 172 -6.63 -3.66 20.33
C TRP A 172 -7.71 -2.59 20.47
N ASP A 173 -7.31 -1.44 20.96
CA ASP A 173 -8.08 -0.20 20.90
C ASP A 173 -7.64 0.57 19.66
N LEU A 174 -8.55 0.73 18.69
CA LEU A 174 -8.28 1.30 17.39
C LEU A 174 -9.20 2.50 17.14
N GLU A 175 -8.62 3.61 16.71
CA GLU A 175 -9.37 4.71 16.11
C GLU A 175 -9.25 4.59 14.58
N PHE A 176 -10.35 4.34 13.89
CA PHE A 176 -10.34 4.07 12.47
C PHE A 176 -11.58 4.58 11.74
N GLU A 177 -11.43 4.80 10.45
CA GLU A 177 -12.52 4.95 9.50
C GLU A 177 -12.49 3.82 8.47
N LYS A 178 -13.66 3.46 7.97
CA LYS A 178 -13.86 2.38 7.02
C LYS A 178 -14.45 2.92 5.73
N LYS A 179 -13.87 2.58 4.58
CA LYS A 179 -14.35 2.95 3.25
C LYS A 179 -14.55 1.70 2.40
N LYS A 180 -15.71 1.55 1.77
CA LYS A 180 -15.95 0.45 0.82
C LYS A 180 -14.94 0.49 -0.31
N SER A 181 -14.47 -0.67 -0.76
CA SER A 181 -13.61 -0.77 -1.94
C SER A 181 -14.37 -0.38 -3.20
N LEU A 182 -13.70 0.33 -4.12
CA LEU A 182 -14.24 0.69 -5.43
C LEU A 182 -14.26 -0.51 -6.41
N THR A 183 -13.50 -1.56 -6.10
CA THR A 183 -13.26 -2.67 -7.02
C THR A 183 -13.92 -3.99 -6.60
N ASN A 184 -14.41 -4.06 -5.35
CA ASN A 184 -15.05 -5.27 -4.81
C ASN A 184 -15.98 -4.92 -3.65
N GLU A 185 -17.25 -5.33 -3.77
CA GLU A 185 -18.30 -5.04 -2.79
C GLU A 185 -18.05 -5.67 -1.41
N ASP A 186 -17.39 -6.84 -1.38
CA ASP A 186 -17.05 -7.58 -0.16
C ASP A 186 -15.73 -7.12 0.48
N SER A 187 -15.11 -6.07 -0.07
CA SER A 187 -13.82 -5.58 0.38
C SER A 187 -13.93 -4.12 0.84
N PHE A 188 -13.04 -3.73 1.74
CA PHE A 188 -12.98 -2.37 2.26
C PHE A 188 -11.57 -1.95 2.64
N LEU A 189 -11.37 -0.66 2.79
CA LEU A 189 -10.17 -0.06 3.34
C LEU A 189 -10.41 0.29 4.80
N LEU A 190 -9.42 0.07 5.63
CA LEU A 190 -9.31 0.63 6.97
C LEU A 190 -8.24 1.71 6.97
N ASN A 191 -8.60 2.91 7.41
CA ASN A 191 -7.66 3.98 7.73
C ASN A 191 -7.60 4.12 9.25
N ILE A 192 -6.56 3.57 9.87
CA ILE A 192 -6.40 3.50 11.32
C ILE A 192 -5.48 4.62 11.77
N LYS A 193 -5.99 5.52 12.60
CA LYS A 193 -5.28 6.72 13.11
C LYS A 193 -4.56 6.47 14.43
N LYS A 194 -5.06 5.51 15.22
CA LYS A 194 -4.48 5.17 16.52
C LYS A 194 -4.51 3.67 16.74
N ILE A 195 -3.40 3.14 17.21
CA ILE A 195 -3.24 1.73 17.56
C ILE A 195 -2.74 1.67 19.01
N LYS A 196 -3.49 1.02 19.88
CA LYS A 196 -3.09 0.78 21.27
C LYS A 196 -3.47 -0.65 21.66
N LYS A 197 -2.51 -1.41 22.16
CA LYS A 197 -2.79 -2.74 22.71
C LYS A 197 -3.52 -2.60 24.05
N LYS A 198 -4.61 -3.34 24.24
CA LYS A 198 -5.33 -3.37 25.51
C LYS A 198 -4.45 -4.03 26.56
N LEU A 199 -4.49 -3.52 27.78
CA LEU A 199 -3.87 -4.17 28.92
C LEU A 199 -4.72 -5.40 29.27
N SER A 200 -4.10 -6.57 29.27
CA SER A 200 -4.68 -7.82 29.75
C SER A 200 -4.79 -7.83 31.25
#